data_0a21276ad2bc19990509851af6b2bab5
#
_entry.id   0a21276ad2bc19990509851af6b2bab5
#
_cell.length_a   1.000
_cell.length_b   1.000
_cell.length_c   1.000
_cell.angle_alpha   90.00
_cell.angle_beta   90.00
_cell.angle_gamma   90.00
#
_symmetry.space_group_name_H-M   'P 1'
#
loop_
_entity.id
_entity.type
_entity.pdbx_description
1 polymer ?
#
loop_
_entity_poly.entity_id
_entity_poly.type
_entity_poly.pdbx_seq_one_letter_code
_entity_poly.pdbx_strand_id
1 'polypeptide(L)'
;MTRMNPLHRRAARPTGRSQPDRSLSPVGWVAAALLASASPLWAKTPSEAAAQAEPPVVNSRLTAPLFYQLLLGELNIAEGEPGAGYSLILDAARKQKDEQLFKRAVEIALQARSGDAALTAAQSWTQALPDSVEAQRYVLQILLALNRAGESVPVLRNLIERSPPAQRSELIHAIPRTYARVADKALALRVVREAVSASLQQQETAAAAWTTVGRLQLANEQLPQALESARSGQNLAPASPLP
;
A
#
# COMPACT_ATOMS: atom_id res chain seq x y z
N MET A 1 23.60 -58.58 -9.87
CA MET A 1 22.57 -58.96 -10.85
C MET A 1 21.80 -57.68 -11.18
N THR A 2 22.23 -56.95 -12.17
CA THR A 2 21.82 -56.97 -13.58
C THR A 2 20.35 -56.58 -13.71
N ARG A 3 19.98 -55.47 -14.25
CA ARG A 3 19.97 -54.88 -15.62
C ARG A 3 19.31 -53.52 -15.58
N MET A 4 19.91 -52.50 -16.05
CA MET A 4 19.91 -51.91 -17.43
C MET A 4 18.53 -51.44 -17.94
N ASN A 5 18.43 -50.14 -18.02
CA ASN A 5 18.07 -49.16 -19.08
C ASN A 5 17.70 -49.80 -20.47
N PRO A 6 17.16 -49.13 -21.49
CA PRO A 6 16.86 -47.70 -21.74
C PRO A 6 15.59 -47.48 -22.62
N LEU A 7 15.35 -46.25 -23.06
CA LEU A 7 15.10 -45.77 -24.44
C LEU A 7 14.14 -44.57 -24.46
N HIS A 8 14.70 -43.46 -24.85
CA HIS A 8 14.39 -42.60 -26.01
C HIS A 8 12.93 -42.46 -26.43
N ARG A 9 12.44 -41.23 -26.44
CA ARG A 9 11.89 -40.65 -27.69
C ARG A 9 12.00 -39.12 -27.69
N ARG A 10 12.75 -38.67 -28.67
CA ARG A 10 12.76 -37.32 -29.26
C ARG A 10 11.50 -37.14 -30.13
N ALA A 11 10.94 -35.95 -30.11
CA ALA A 11 10.24 -35.30 -31.24
C ALA A 11 9.95 -33.86 -30.79
N ALA A 12 10.55 -32.93 -31.37
CA ALA A 12 10.39 -32.20 -32.62
C ALA A 12 9.60 -30.90 -32.38
N ARG A 13 10.33 -29.77 -32.54
CA ARG A 13 9.78 -28.42 -32.81
C ARG A 13 9.00 -28.38 -34.10
N PRO A 14 8.06 -27.46 -34.25
CA PRO A 14 8.06 -26.66 -35.45
C PRO A 14 8.18 -25.16 -35.15
N THR A 15 9.05 -24.58 -35.90
CA THR A 15 9.18 -23.17 -36.23
C THR A 15 7.99 -22.74 -37.08
N GLY A 16 7.35 -21.65 -36.72
CA GLY A 16 6.32 -21.00 -37.53
C GLY A 16 6.46 -19.49 -37.41
N ARG A 17 7.28 -18.96 -38.29
CA ARG A 17 7.46 -17.53 -38.58
C ARG A 17 6.41 -17.15 -39.62
N SER A 18 5.56 -16.18 -39.33
CA SER A 18 4.78 -15.49 -40.36
C SER A 18 4.70 -14.01 -40.00
N GLN A 19 5.43 -13.23 -40.80
CA GLN A 19 5.17 -11.80 -40.99
C GLN A 19 3.97 -11.66 -41.96
N PRO A 20 3.17 -10.62 -41.81
CA PRO A 20 2.39 -10.14 -42.93
C PRO A 20 2.96 -8.88 -43.57
N ASP A 21 2.95 -8.96 -44.84
CA ASP A 21 3.18 -8.09 -45.94
C ASP A 21 2.88 -6.60 -45.78
N ARG A 22 3.85 -5.86 -46.29
CA ARG A 22 3.71 -4.49 -46.79
C ARG A 22 3.04 -4.55 -48.15
N SER A 23 1.88 -3.92 -48.33
CA SER A 23 1.37 -3.52 -49.63
C SER A 23 1.52 -2.02 -49.84
N LEU A 24 2.49 -1.69 -50.66
CA LEU A 24 2.61 -0.42 -51.36
C LEU A 24 1.67 -0.43 -52.57
N SER A 25 0.97 0.65 -52.86
CA SER A 25 0.44 0.97 -54.20
C SER A 25 0.05 2.46 -54.31
N PRO A 26 -0.11 2.93 -55.54
CA PRO A 26 0.85 3.94 -56.03
C PRO A 26 0.18 5.28 -56.43
N VAL A 27 1.02 6.27 -56.55
CA VAL A 27 1.09 7.36 -57.52
C VAL A 27 -0.16 7.69 -58.36
N GLY A 28 -0.64 8.91 -58.20
CA GLY A 28 -1.49 9.59 -59.17
C GLY A 28 -1.10 11.06 -59.26
N TRP A 29 -0.31 11.38 -60.27
CA TRP A 29 0.03 12.73 -60.71
C TRP A 29 -1.12 13.28 -61.53
N VAL A 30 -1.59 14.50 -61.31
CA VAL A 30 -2.05 15.39 -62.37
C VAL A 30 -1.71 16.84 -62.04
N ALA A 31 -1.25 17.51 -63.04
CA ALA A 31 -0.60 18.81 -63.11
C ALA A 31 -1.55 20.02 -63.13
N ALA A 32 -0.99 21.10 -62.72
CA ALA A 32 -1.04 22.47 -63.31
C ALA A 32 -2.38 23.17 -63.50
N ALA A 33 -2.48 24.39 -62.89
CA ALA A 33 -2.81 25.62 -63.61
C ALA A 33 -2.42 26.84 -62.76
N LEU A 34 -1.55 27.64 -63.33
CA LEU A 34 -1.21 29.03 -62.94
C LEU A 34 -2.41 29.95 -63.17
N LEU A 35 -2.73 30.82 -62.21
CA LEU A 35 -3.24 32.16 -62.45
C LEU A 35 -2.79 33.12 -61.37
N ALA A 36 -2.01 34.08 -61.80
CA ALA A 36 -1.55 35.21 -61.04
C ALA A 36 -2.71 36.20 -60.82
N SER A 37 -2.85 36.73 -59.61
CA SER A 37 -3.43 38.04 -59.39
C SER A 37 -3.07 38.64 -58.05
N ALA A 38 -2.33 39.73 -58.10
CA ALA A 38 -2.38 40.94 -57.31
C ALA A 38 -2.50 40.81 -55.78
N SER A 39 -1.43 41.21 -55.11
CA SER A 39 -1.39 41.61 -53.73
C SER A 39 -2.23 42.88 -53.47
N PRO A 40 -2.78 43.02 -52.28
CA PRO A 40 -2.61 44.28 -51.56
C PRO A 40 -1.83 44.06 -50.28
N LEU A 41 -0.79 44.86 -50.08
CA LEU A 41 -0.23 45.20 -48.82
C LEU A 41 -1.33 45.73 -47.88
N TRP A 42 -1.61 45.02 -46.84
CA TRP A 42 -2.23 45.64 -45.67
C TRP A 42 -1.76 44.97 -44.37
N ALA A 43 -1.11 45.84 -43.59
CA ALA A 43 -1.07 45.87 -42.15
C ALA A 43 -0.79 44.53 -41.45
N LYS A 44 0.45 44.36 -41.06
CA LYS A 44 0.80 43.62 -39.85
C LYS A 44 0.05 44.28 -38.69
N THR A 45 -1.06 43.69 -38.29
CA THR A 45 -1.49 43.81 -36.91
C THR A 45 -0.43 43.09 -36.08
N PRO A 46 0.07 43.69 -34.99
CA PRO A 46 0.86 42.94 -34.03
C PRO A 46 -0.07 41.82 -33.50
N SER A 47 0.18 40.61 -33.91
CA SER A 47 -0.35 39.46 -33.20
C SER A 47 0.14 39.64 -31.77
N GLU A 48 -0.78 40.09 -30.96
CA GLU A 48 -0.66 39.99 -29.53
C GLU A 48 -0.28 38.55 -29.25
N ALA A 49 1.03 38.34 -29.08
CA ALA A 49 1.53 37.08 -28.56
C ALA A 49 0.75 36.89 -27.25
N ALA A 50 -0.25 36.04 -27.30
CA ALA A 50 -0.88 35.56 -26.11
C ALA A 50 0.29 35.09 -25.23
N ALA A 51 0.64 35.94 -24.29
CA ALA A 51 1.56 35.58 -23.22
C ALA A 51 0.96 34.30 -22.65
N GLN A 52 1.57 33.19 -23.01
CA GLN A 52 1.31 31.91 -22.34
C GLN A 52 1.69 32.20 -20.89
N ALA A 53 0.66 32.48 -20.08
CA ALA A 53 0.84 32.62 -18.67
C ALA A 53 1.49 31.28 -18.23
N GLU A 54 2.77 31.34 -17.89
CA GLU A 54 3.46 30.22 -17.28
C GLU A 54 2.58 29.76 -16.13
N PRO A 55 2.29 28.46 -16.01
CA PRO A 55 1.48 27.98 -14.91
C PRO A 55 2.11 28.49 -13.61
N PRO A 56 1.31 28.96 -12.65
CA PRO A 56 1.83 29.54 -11.42
C PRO A 56 2.80 28.57 -10.79
N VAL A 57 4.02 29.02 -10.54
CA VAL A 57 5.04 28.22 -9.88
C VAL A 57 4.51 27.94 -8.47
N VAL A 58 4.03 26.70 -8.26
CA VAL A 58 3.65 26.24 -6.93
C VAL A 58 4.95 26.04 -6.16
N ASN A 59 5.34 27.04 -5.38
CA ASN A 59 6.48 26.92 -4.50
C ASN A 59 6.24 25.75 -3.56
N SER A 60 7.15 24.77 -3.57
CA SER A 60 7.10 23.68 -2.62
C SER A 60 7.19 24.23 -1.19
N ARG A 61 6.54 23.57 -0.21
CA ARG A 61 6.70 23.91 1.21
C ARG A 61 8.11 23.65 1.74
N LEU A 62 9.01 23.24 0.86
CA LEU A 62 10.39 22.88 1.17
C LEU A 62 11.21 24.15 1.37
N THR A 63 11.46 24.50 2.63
CA THR A 63 12.37 25.59 2.99
C THR A 63 13.82 25.17 2.79
N ALA A 64 14.75 26.13 2.59
CA ALA A 64 16.17 25.83 2.43
C ALA A 64 16.76 25.03 3.62
N PRO A 65 16.45 25.34 4.91
CA PRO A 65 16.90 24.52 6.03
C PRO A 65 16.34 23.09 5.99
N LEU A 66 15.08 22.90 5.64
CA LEU A 66 14.47 21.59 5.52
C LEU A 66 15.11 20.79 4.38
N PHE A 67 15.29 21.42 3.23
CA PHE A 67 15.99 20.78 2.09
C PHE A 67 17.38 20.30 2.48
N TYR A 68 18.16 21.15 3.15
CA TYR A 68 19.52 20.80 3.60
C TYR A 68 19.48 19.64 4.60
N GLN A 69 18.54 19.67 5.55
CA GLN A 69 18.39 18.59 6.55
C GLN A 69 18.04 17.25 5.89
N LEU A 70 17.12 17.24 4.91
CA LEU A 70 16.75 16.03 4.18
C LEU A 70 17.88 15.53 3.31
N LEU A 71 18.57 16.42 2.60
CA LEU A 71 19.75 16.07 1.77
C LEU A 71 20.84 15.43 2.63
N LEU A 72 21.17 16.04 3.78
CA LEU A 72 22.16 15.49 4.70
C LEU A 72 21.72 14.13 5.25
N GLY A 73 20.42 13.97 5.54
CA GLY A 73 19.86 12.68 5.96
C GLY A 73 20.04 11.59 4.92
N GLU A 74 19.73 11.86 3.65
CA GLU A 74 19.89 10.89 2.57
C GLU A 74 21.35 10.60 2.24
N LEU A 75 22.24 11.60 2.35
CA LEU A 75 23.69 11.40 2.17
C LEU A 75 24.26 10.46 3.25
N ASN A 76 23.92 10.67 4.52
CA ASN A 76 24.34 9.76 5.60
C ASN A 76 23.88 8.31 5.35
N ILE A 77 22.64 8.11 4.83
CA ILE A 77 22.15 6.78 4.49
C ILE A 77 23.00 6.17 3.36
N ALA A 78 23.31 6.96 2.33
CA ALA A 78 24.10 6.51 1.19
C ALA A 78 25.56 6.17 1.58
N GLU A 79 26.10 6.86 2.58
CA GLU A 79 27.44 6.63 3.14
C GLU A 79 27.50 5.45 4.14
N GLY A 80 26.35 4.81 4.41
CA GLY A 80 26.27 3.66 5.31
C GLY A 80 26.04 4.01 6.77
N GLU A 81 25.61 5.24 7.05
CA GLU A 81 25.25 5.75 8.38
C GLU A 81 23.73 5.91 8.54
N PRO A 82 22.94 4.81 8.44
CA PRO A 82 21.48 4.90 8.44
C PRO A 82 20.91 5.44 9.74
N GLY A 83 21.62 5.29 10.87
CA GLY A 83 21.18 5.83 12.16
C GLY A 83 21.18 7.37 12.21
N ALA A 84 22.21 7.99 11.64
CA ALA A 84 22.32 9.44 11.52
C ALA A 84 21.24 9.97 10.55
N GLY A 85 21.10 9.33 9.37
CA GLY A 85 20.08 9.66 8.39
C GLY A 85 18.66 9.54 8.95
N TYR A 86 18.35 8.43 9.63
CA TYR A 86 17.09 8.21 10.32
C TYR A 86 16.74 9.35 11.27
N SER A 87 17.70 9.76 12.10
CA SER A 87 17.49 10.82 13.10
C SER A 87 17.11 12.15 12.46
N LEU A 88 17.80 12.52 11.38
CA LEU A 88 17.54 13.76 10.63
C LEU A 88 16.17 13.73 9.94
N ILE A 89 15.81 12.63 9.30
CA ILE A 89 14.52 12.47 8.60
C ILE A 89 13.37 12.44 9.61
N LEU A 90 13.49 11.71 10.72
CA LEU A 90 12.45 11.64 11.74
C LEU A 90 12.23 12.99 12.44
N ASP A 91 13.30 13.75 12.70
CA ASP A 91 13.20 15.10 13.25
C ASP A 91 12.46 16.05 12.28
N ALA A 92 12.81 15.98 10.98
CA ALA A 92 12.10 16.71 9.94
C ALA A 92 10.61 16.31 9.89
N ALA A 93 10.31 15.02 9.93
CA ALA A 93 8.94 14.50 9.94
C ALA A 93 8.10 15.06 11.10
N ARG A 94 8.66 15.08 12.29
CA ARG A 94 8.00 15.62 13.50
C ARG A 94 7.73 17.12 13.40
N LYS A 95 8.70 17.90 12.88
CA LYS A 95 8.58 19.36 12.72
C LYS A 95 7.55 19.74 11.66
N GLN A 96 7.55 19.02 10.54
CA GLN A 96 6.66 19.29 9.42
C GLN A 96 5.29 18.63 9.56
N LYS A 97 5.15 17.62 10.44
CA LYS A 97 4.00 16.72 10.52
C LYS A 97 3.67 16.12 9.15
N ASP A 98 4.71 15.74 8.43
CA ASP A 98 4.60 15.25 7.07
C ASP A 98 4.58 13.72 7.05
N GLU A 99 3.54 13.16 6.45
CA GLU A 99 3.30 11.72 6.38
C GLU A 99 4.39 10.98 5.61
N GLN A 100 4.87 11.57 4.51
CA GLN A 100 5.89 10.96 3.66
C GLN A 100 7.25 10.89 4.37
N LEU A 101 7.58 11.91 5.16
CA LEU A 101 8.80 11.91 5.95
C LEU A 101 8.76 10.88 7.08
N PHE A 102 7.61 10.72 7.76
CA PHE A 102 7.44 9.63 8.73
C PHE A 102 7.60 8.26 8.08
N LYS A 103 6.95 8.06 6.94
CA LYS A 103 7.07 6.82 6.17
C LYS A 103 8.52 6.54 5.79
N ARG A 104 9.23 7.56 5.29
CA ARG A 104 10.65 7.44 4.95
C ARG A 104 11.50 7.05 6.15
N ALA A 105 11.26 7.65 7.33
CA ALA A 105 11.96 7.28 8.56
C ALA A 105 11.73 5.81 8.94
N VAL A 106 10.48 5.32 8.84
CA VAL A 106 10.14 3.90 9.08
C VAL A 106 10.90 3.00 8.10
N GLU A 107 10.90 3.34 6.80
CA GLU A 107 11.60 2.57 5.76
C GLU A 107 13.11 2.47 6.02
N ILE A 108 13.76 3.58 6.38
CA ILE A 108 15.18 3.61 6.73
C ILE A 108 15.47 2.65 7.89
N ALA A 109 14.67 2.74 8.95
CA ALA A 109 14.83 1.88 10.11
C ALA A 109 14.62 0.39 9.78
N LEU A 110 13.63 0.05 8.93
CA LEU A 110 13.39 -1.32 8.46
C LEU A 110 14.53 -1.83 7.57
N GLN A 111 15.06 -1.01 6.66
CA GLN A 111 16.21 -1.34 5.84
C GLN A 111 17.47 -1.60 6.68
N ALA A 112 17.66 -0.81 7.74
CA ALA A 112 18.71 -0.99 8.72
C ALA A 112 18.47 -2.16 9.69
N ARG A 113 17.37 -2.92 9.51
CA ARG A 113 16.93 -4.01 10.40
C ARG A 113 16.76 -3.59 11.87
N SER A 114 16.48 -2.31 12.10
CA SER A 114 16.22 -1.74 13.43
C SER A 114 14.72 -1.66 13.67
N GLY A 115 14.12 -2.79 14.08
CA GLY A 115 12.67 -2.90 14.27
C GLY A 115 12.15 -1.95 15.36
N ASP A 116 12.89 -1.75 16.44
CA ASP A 116 12.47 -0.82 17.52
C ASP A 116 12.53 0.65 17.06
N ALA A 117 13.52 1.03 16.24
CA ALA A 117 13.55 2.36 15.64
C ALA A 117 12.38 2.55 14.66
N ALA A 118 12.06 1.53 13.85
CA ALA A 118 10.90 1.57 12.97
C ALA A 118 9.59 1.73 13.76
N LEU A 119 9.44 1.02 14.87
CA LEU A 119 8.29 1.16 15.76
C LEU A 119 8.21 2.57 16.36
N THR A 120 9.33 3.11 16.80
CA THR A 120 9.42 4.49 17.35
C THR A 120 9.00 5.53 16.31
N ALA A 121 9.45 5.40 15.06
CA ALA A 121 9.04 6.30 13.98
C ALA A 121 7.54 6.18 13.67
N ALA A 122 7.02 4.95 13.56
CA ALA A 122 5.60 4.71 13.29
C ALA A 122 4.70 5.21 14.45
N GLN A 123 5.10 5.04 15.70
CA GLN A 123 4.40 5.59 16.86
C GLN A 123 4.45 7.12 16.88
N SER A 124 5.59 7.73 16.53
CA SER A 124 5.69 9.19 16.38
C SER A 124 4.77 9.70 15.28
N TRP A 125 4.62 8.94 14.20
CA TRP A 125 3.68 9.23 13.13
C TRP A 125 2.23 9.22 13.63
N THR A 126 1.80 8.16 14.35
CA THR A 126 0.45 8.10 14.93
C THR A 126 0.17 9.22 15.94
N GLN A 127 1.19 9.68 16.69
CA GLN A 127 1.05 10.80 17.61
C GLN A 127 0.90 12.14 16.89
N ALA A 128 1.68 12.35 15.81
CA ALA A 128 1.65 13.60 15.04
C ALA A 128 0.41 13.70 14.13
N LEU A 129 -0.05 12.57 13.59
CA LEU A 129 -1.17 12.43 12.65
C LEU A 129 -2.10 11.31 13.12
N PRO A 130 -2.90 11.53 14.17
CA PRO A 130 -3.71 10.47 14.79
C PRO A 130 -4.78 9.88 13.88
N ASP A 131 -5.18 10.59 12.82
CA ASP A 131 -6.18 10.13 11.85
C ASP A 131 -5.57 9.33 10.69
N SER A 132 -4.24 9.21 10.62
CA SER A 132 -3.59 8.41 9.59
C SER A 132 -3.82 6.91 9.81
N VAL A 133 -4.66 6.32 8.99
CA VAL A 133 -4.90 4.87 8.93
C VAL A 133 -3.62 4.13 8.51
N GLU A 134 -2.81 4.76 7.64
CA GLU A 134 -1.54 4.18 7.20
C GLU A 134 -0.55 4.06 8.37
N ALA A 135 -0.42 5.10 9.19
CA ALA A 135 0.42 5.06 10.40
C ALA A 135 0.02 3.92 11.34
N GLN A 136 -1.28 3.75 11.60
CA GLN A 136 -1.79 2.66 12.44
C GLN A 136 -1.45 1.28 11.84
N ARG A 137 -1.53 1.13 10.51
CA ARG A 137 -1.15 -0.11 9.82
C ARG A 137 0.34 -0.42 9.99
N TYR A 138 1.21 0.59 9.86
CA TYR A 138 2.65 0.39 10.08
C TYR A 138 2.95 -0.04 11.50
N VAL A 139 2.36 0.62 12.51
CA VAL A 139 2.54 0.22 13.92
C VAL A 139 2.11 -1.23 14.13
N LEU A 140 0.92 -1.63 13.63
CA LEU A 140 0.42 -2.99 13.75
C LEU A 140 1.39 -4.01 13.11
N GLN A 141 1.80 -3.76 11.86
CA GLN A 141 2.70 -4.66 11.13
C GLN A 141 4.05 -4.83 11.85
N ILE A 142 4.62 -3.74 12.34
CA ILE A 142 5.91 -3.78 13.04
C ILE A 142 5.78 -4.50 14.38
N LEU A 143 4.72 -4.25 15.16
CA LEU A 143 4.47 -4.98 16.41
C LEU A 143 4.39 -6.50 16.18
N LEU A 144 3.66 -6.92 15.14
CA LEU A 144 3.55 -8.33 14.79
C LEU A 144 4.89 -8.92 14.32
N ALA A 145 5.67 -8.17 13.53
CA ALA A 145 7.00 -8.57 13.08
C ALA A 145 8.00 -8.72 14.24
N LEU A 146 7.87 -7.88 15.27
CA LEU A 146 8.65 -7.93 16.50
C LEU A 146 8.15 -8.97 17.51
N ASN A 147 7.13 -9.77 17.16
CA ASN A 147 6.46 -10.72 18.05
C ASN A 147 5.87 -10.08 19.32
N ARG A 148 5.48 -8.81 19.23
CA ARG A 148 4.85 -7.99 20.29
C ARG A 148 3.33 -7.87 20.10
N ALA A 149 2.69 -8.97 19.67
CA ALA A 149 1.26 -9.00 19.36
C ALA A 149 0.37 -8.52 20.53
N GLY A 150 0.79 -8.73 21.80
CA GLY A 150 0.04 -8.27 22.97
C GLY A 150 -0.18 -6.76 23.03
N GLU A 151 0.70 -5.97 22.42
CA GLU A 151 0.61 -4.51 22.40
C GLU A 151 -0.28 -3.97 21.26
N SER A 152 -0.76 -4.84 20.40
CA SER A 152 -1.52 -4.43 19.21
C SER A 152 -3.01 -4.17 19.46
N VAL A 153 -3.56 -4.47 20.65
CA VAL A 153 -4.99 -4.26 20.98
C VAL A 153 -5.44 -2.82 20.70
N PRO A 154 -4.82 -1.77 21.28
CA PRO A 154 -5.27 -0.40 21.07
C PRO A 154 -5.09 0.04 19.61
N VAL A 155 -4.01 -0.41 18.97
CA VAL A 155 -3.72 -0.10 17.57
C VAL A 155 -4.77 -0.67 16.65
N LEU A 156 -5.11 -1.95 16.84
CA LEU A 156 -6.12 -2.64 16.02
C LEU A 156 -7.53 -2.03 16.25
N ARG A 157 -7.88 -1.69 17.49
CA ARG A 157 -9.13 -1.01 17.82
C ARG A 157 -9.21 0.35 17.10
N ASN A 158 -8.19 1.19 17.22
CA ASN A 158 -8.13 2.49 16.55
C ASN A 158 -8.20 2.35 15.03
N LEU A 159 -7.54 1.33 14.47
CA LEU A 159 -7.58 1.07 13.03
C LEU A 159 -9.01 0.77 12.55
N ILE A 160 -9.76 -0.05 13.30
CA ILE A 160 -11.15 -0.37 12.99
C ILE A 160 -12.04 0.88 13.12
N GLU A 161 -11.92 1.61 14.23
CA GLU A 161 -12.76 2.78 14.54
C GLU A 161 -12.56 3.93 13.55
N ARG A 162 -11.31 4.17 13.12
CA ARG A 162 -10.96 5.26 12.20
C ARG A 162 -11.15 4.89 10.73
N SER A 163 -11.33 3.62 10.42
CA SER A 163 -11.62 3.20 9.04
C SER A 163 -13.01 3.65 8.62
N PRO A 164 -13.21 4.00 7.33
CA PRO A 164 -14.54 4.34 6.82
C PRO A 164 -15.54 3.22 7.11
N PRO A 165 -16.78 3.52 7.51
CA PRO A 165 -17.80 2.52 7.88
C PRO A 165 -17.96 1.41 6.84
N ALA A 166 -17.99 1.76 5.55
CA ALA A 166 -18.12 0.80 4.45
C ALA A 166 -16.95 -0.20 4.34
N GLN A 167 -15.77 0.12 4.89
CA GLN A 167 -14.58 -0.72 4.83
C GLN A 167 -14.32 -1.51 6.12
N ARG A 168 -15.04 -1.21 7.20
CA ARG A 168 -14.79 -1.83 8.52
C ARG A 168 -14.97 -3.35 8.51
N SER A 169 -16.04 -3.82 7.89
CA SER A 169 -16.31 -5.26 7.81
C SER A 169 -15.22 -6.01 7.03
N GLU A 170 -14.76 -5.45 5.91
CA GLU A 170 -13.66 -6.03 5.13
C GLU A 170 -12.35 -6.05 5.92
N LEU A 171 -12.03 -4.95 6.59
CA LEU A 171 -10.86 -4.86 7.45
C LEU A 171 -10.90 -5.92 8.56
N ILE A 172 -12.04 -6.10 9.22
CA ILE A 172 -12.23 -7.11 10.28
C ILE A 172 -12.04 -8.52 9.71
N HIS A 173 -12.57 -8.82 8.52
CA HIS A 173 -12.37 -10.11 7.85
C HIS A 173 -10.91 -10.39 7.47
N ALA A 174 -10.09 -9.36 7.27
CA ALA A 174 -8.67 -9.51 6.96
C ALA A 174 -7.80 -9.82 8.19
N ILE A 175 -8.29 -9.58 9.42
CA ILE A 175 -7.51 -9.74 10.66
C ILE A 175 -6.93 -11.15 10.83
N PRO A 176 -7.66 -12.27 10.60
CA PRO A 176 -7.09 -13.59 10.79
C PRO A 176 -5.86 -13.84 9.93
N ARG A 177 -5.84 -13.30 8.69
CA ARG A 177 -4.67 -13.40 7.80
C ARG A 177 -3.50 -12.59 8.35
N THR A 178 -3.76 -11.41 8.90
CA THR A 178 -2.73 -10.53 9.48
C THR A 178 -2.07 -11.21 10.68
N TYR A 179 -2.85 -11.88 11.53
CA TYR A 179 -2.35 -12.59 12.71
C TYR A 179 -1.92 -14.05 12.44
N ALA A 180 -2.02 -14.55 11.22
CA ALA A 180 -1.70 -15.94 10.88
C ALA A 180 -0.27 -16.35 11.26
N ARG A 181 0.67 -15.41 11.22
CA ARG A 181 2.09 -15.65 11.55
C ARG A 181 2.42 -15.56 13.03
N VAL A 182 1.50 -15.11 13.88
CA VAL A 182 1.70 -15.08 15.33
C VAL A 182 1.77 -16.51 15.83
N ALA A 183 2.87 -16.86 16.50
CA ALA A 183 3.12 -18.23 16.97
C ALA A 183 2.12 -18.63 18.07
N ASP A 184 1.89 -17.74 19.04
CA ASP A 184 0.91 -17.94 20.11
C ASP A 184 -0.51 -17.65 19.62
N LYS A 185 -1.23 -18.72 19.23
CA LYS A 185 -2.62 -18.61 18.73
C LYS A 185 -3.60 -18.19 19.82
N ALA A 186 -3.34 -18.55 21.07
CA ALA A 186 -4.18 -18.16 22.20
C ALA A 186 -4.03 -16.65 22.48
N LEU A 187 -2.82 -16.12 22.40
CA LEU A 187 -2.55 -14.68 22.49
C LEU A 187 -3.23 -13.93 21.32
N ALA A 188 -3.07 -14.41 20.09
CA ALA A 188 -3.69 -13.81 18.91
C ALA A 188 -5.22 -13.72 19.05
N LEU A 189 -5.87 -14.82 19.47
CA LEU A 189 -7.32 -14.85 19.72
C LEU A 189 -7.72 -13.86 20.81
N ARG A 190 -7.03 -13.82 21.94
CA ARG A 190 -7.32 -12.90 23.04
C ARG A 190 -7.22 -11.45 22.60
N VAL A 191 -6.12 -11.06 21.95
CA VAL A 191 -5.87 -9.71 21.45
C VAL A 191 -6.94 -9.28 20.45
N VAL A 192 -7.23 -10.12 19.46
CA VAL A 192 -8.22 -9.77 18.45
C VAL A 192 -9.63 -9.71 19.04
N ARG A 193 -10.03 -10.65 19.88
CA ARG A 193 -11.35 -10.64 20.55
C ARG A 193 -11.56 -9.37 21.38
N GLU A 194 -10.52 -8.93 22.09
CA GLU A 194 -10.55 -7.67 22.84
C GLU A 194 -10.67 -6.46 21.91
N ALA A 195 -9.89 -6.43 20.82
CA ALA A 195 -9.93 -5.32 19.87
C ALA A 195 -11.26 -5.18 19.14
N VAL A 196 -11.90 -6.30 18.75
CA VAL A 196 -13.19 -6.30 18.04
C VAL A 196 -14.41 -6.32 18.97
N SER A 197 -14.24 -6.19 20.29
CA SER A 197 -15.32 -6.31 21.26
C SER A 197 -16.47 -5.35 20.99
N ALA A 198 -16.20 -4.11 20.64
CA ALA A 198 -17.20 -3.13 20.24
C ALA A 198 -17.90 -3.53 18.91
N SER A 199 -17.14 -4.06 17.96
CA SER A 199 -17.67 -4.48 16.66
C SER A 199 -18.63 -5.67 16.75
N LEU A 200 -18.50 -6.53 17.77
CA LEU A 200 -19.44 -7.64 18.04
C LEU A 200 -20.85 -7.15 18.40
N GLN A 201 -20.98 -5.91 18.87
CA GLN A 201 -22.26 -5.30 19.27
C GLN A 201 -22.86 -4.39 18.19
N GLN A 202 -22.13 -4.06 17.14
CA GLN A 202 -22.54 -3.16 16.07
C GLN A 202 -23.16 -3.96 14.92
N GLN A 203 -24.40 -3.67 14.53
CA GLN A 203 -25.13 -4.39 13.50
C GLN A 203 -24.35 -4.52 12.18
N GLU A 204 -23.62 -3.47 11.78
CA GLU A 204 -22.89 -3.42 10.51
C GLU A 204 -21.63 -4.30 10.51
N THR A 205 -21.01 -4.53 11.66
CA THR A 205 -19.72 -5.24 11.78
C THR A 205 -19.80 -6.54 12.56
N ALA A 206 -20.91 -6.81 13.24
CA ALA A 206 -21.05 -7.97 14.13
C ALA A 206 -20.83 -9.30 13.39
N ALA A 207 -21.39 -9.47 12.21
CA ALA A 207 -21.21 -10.70 11.43
C ALA A 207 -19.71 -10.92 11.07
N ALA A 208 -19.02 -9.86 10.64
CA ALA A 208 -17.58 -9.92 10.34
C ALA A 208 -16.75 -10.22 11.60
N ALA A 209 -17.11 -9.59 12.73
CA ALA A 209 -16.40 -9.80 13.99
C ALA A 209 -16.59 -11.23 14.53
N TRP A 210 -17.79 -11.79 14.50
CA TRP A 210 -18.04 -13.17 14.88
C TRP A 210 -17.32 -14.17 13.98
N THR A 211 -17.35 -13.96 12.67
CA THR A 211 -16.59 -14.80 11.71
C THR A 211 -15.09 -14.74 11.98
N THR A 212 -14.56 -13.56 12.26
CA THR A 212 -13.15 -13.37 12.59
C THR A 212 -12.76 -14.09 13.87
N VAL A 213 -13.56 -13.95 14.94
CA VAL A 213 -13.33 -14.65 16.20
C VAL A 213 -13.40 -16.16 15.98
N GLY A 214 -14.43 -16.66 15.26
CA GLY A 214 -14.57 -18.08 14.95
C GLY A 214 -13.36 -18.68 14.20
N ARG A 215 -12.83 -17.96 13.23
CA ARG A 215 -11.61 -18.38 12.50
C ARG A 215 -10.37 -18.46 13.41
N LEU A 216 -10.21 -17.55 14.34
CA LEU A 216 -9.09 -17.58 15.29
C LEU A 216 -9.28 -18.64 16.36
N GLN A 217 -10.52 -18.91 16.79
CA GLN A 217 -10.85 -20.05 17.67
C GLN A 217 -10.53 -21.38 16.98
N LEU A 218 -10.89 -21.53 15.69
CA LEU A 218 -10.54 -22.68 14.89
C LEU A 218 -9.02 -22.86 14.78
N ALA A 219 -8.27 -21.79 14.53
CA ALA A 219 -6.81 -21.82 14.49
C ALA A 219 -6.16 -22.12 15.83
N ASN A 220 -6.89 -21.96 16.94
CA ASN A 220 -6.50 -22.28 18.31
C ASN A 220 -7.14 -23.60 18.80
N GLU A 221 -7.65 -24.43 17.88
CA GLU A 221 -8.25 -25.76 18.14
C GLU A 221 -9.48 -25.75 19.08
N GLN A 222 -10.13 -24.60 19.25
CA GLN A 222 -11.35 -24.41 20.06
C GLN A 222 -12.61 -24.67 19.22
N LEU A 223 -12.79 -25.92 18.76
CA LEU A 223 -13.85 -26.29 17.81
C LEU A 223 -15.27 -25.96 18.27
N PRO A 224 -15.68 -26.25 19.53
CA PRO A 224 -17.03 -25.91 19.98
C PRO A 224 -17.33 -24.41 19.94
N GLN A 225 -16.37 -23.59 20.42
CA GLN A 225 -16.50 -22.15 20.44
C GLN A 225 -16.47 -21.57 19.02
N ALA A 226 -15.63 -22.10 18.13
CA ALA A 226 -15.59 -21.71 16.74
C ALA A 226 -16.93 -21.94 16.04
N LEU A 227 -17.57 -23.08 16.29
CA LEU A 227 -18.90 -23.39 15.74
C LEU A 227 -19.98 -22.42 16.26
N GLU A 228 -19.94 -22.10 17.55
CA GLU A 228 -20.87 -21.13 18.15
C GLU A 228 -20.70 -19.74 17.54
N SER A 229 -19.45 -19.28 17.39
CA SER A 229 -19.12 -18.01 16.75
C SER A 229 -19.55 -17.98 15.27
N ALA A 230 -19.33 -19.08 14.53
CA ALA A 230 -19.78 -19.19 13.14
C ALA A 230 -21.29 -19.10 13.00
N ARG A 231 -22.06 -19.78 13.87
CA ARG A 231 -23.53 -19.72 13.93
C ARG A 231 -24.00 -18.30 14.25
N SER A 232 -23.34 -17.62 15.19
CA SER A 232 -23.66 -16.23 15.53
C SER A 232 -23.45 -15.29 14.34
N GLY A 233 -22.33 -15.44 13.61
CA GLY A 233 -22.07 -14.68 12.40
C GLY A 233 -23.09 -14.97 11.29
N GLN A 234 -23.43 -16.23 11.06
CA GLN A 234 -24.41 -16.64 10.04
C GLN A 234 -25.81 -16.13 10.33
N ASN A 235 -26.26 -16.16 11.57
CA ASN A 235 -27.58 -15.64 11.96
C ASN A 235 -27.71 -14.14 11.68
N LEU A 236 -26.61 -13.39 11.79
CA LEU A 236 -26.58 -11.95 11.51
C LEU A 236 -26.48 -11.61 10.01
N ALA A 237 -25.91 -12.51 9.21
CA ALA A 237 -25.75 -12.32 7.77
C ALA A 237 -26.01 -13.64 7.01
N PRO A 238 -27.25 -14.13 6.94
CA PRO A 238 -27.56 -15.45 6.35
C PRO A 238 -27.28 -15.55 4.86
N ALA A 239 -27.24 -14.42 4.15
CA ALA A 239 -26.91 -14.38 2.73
C ALA A 239 -25.38 -14.31 2.46
N SER A 240 -24.57 -14.19 3.50
CA SER A 240 -23.12 -14.14 3.34
C SER A 240 -22.55 -15.55 3.12
N PRO A 241 -21.67 -15.74 2.11
CA PRO A 241 -20.96 -17.02 1.91
C PRO A 241 -19.87 -17.27 2.95
N LEU A 242 -19.64 -16.34 3.87
CA LEU A 242 -18.62 -16.40 4.91
C LEU A 242 -19.30 -16.58 6.27
N PRO A 243 -19.36 -17.78 6.82
CA PRO A 243 -19.63 -17.98 8.22
C PRO A 243 -18.37 -17.77 9.05
#